data_e2150c54084e172e9b0ad21e46ad2100
#
_entry.id   e2150c54084e172e9b0ad21e46ad2100
#
_cell.length_a   1.000
_cell.length_b   1.000
_cell.length_c   1.000
_cell.angle_alpha   90.00
_cell.angle_beta   90.00
_cell.angle_gamma   90.00
#
_symmetry.space_group_name_H-M   'P 1'
#
loop_
_entity.id
_entity.type
_entity.pdbx_description
1 polymer ?
#
loop_
_entity_poly.entity_id
_entity_poly.type
_entity_poly.pdbx_seq_one_letter_code
_entity_poly.pdbx_strand_id
1 'polypeptide(L)'
;MTATNDPAVASPEEPAGAQFGPHRFYAGEGGGSEQFREARFDVADMRGARFTDCDLTGVTIRDSCLVNVSISGYLSNFTVNGVDVTDFVSAELDRRHPERVQFREGRTLDDLLATWHTIEGLWAQAIERAGRLPAAALDQQVNDEWSFAQTLRHLVFITDAWASRTVLDLEMPYHPLGLPQSWYPAMDAVALGIDLTAQPSYDDTLAARADRMAVMRRIVTGLTGADAGRLCHRSPAPGYADEARTVIDCIAVVMEEEIEHYRYAVRDLALLESS
;
A
#
# COMPACT_ATOMS: atom_id res chain seq x y z
N MET A 1 30.68 -52.07 -37.05
CA MET A 1 29.75 -50.93 -37.10
C MET A 1 29.06 -50.88 -35.73
N THR A 2 29.59 -50.14 -34.84
CA THR A 2 29.06 -49.94 -33.49
C THR A 2 28.23 -48.68 -33.50
N ALA A 3 26.92 -48.84 -33.28
CA ALA A 3 26.01 -47.71 -33.09
C ALA A 3 26.29 -47.06 -31.74
N THR A 4 26.71 -45.81 -31.75
CA THR A 4 26.80 -44.94 -30.57
C THR A 4 25.39 -44.51 -30.20
N ASN A 5 24.95 -44.91 -29.02
CA ASN A 5 23.72 -44.48 -28.39
C ASN A 5 23.95 -43.04 -27.88
N ASP A 6 23.32 -42.09 -28.52
CA ASP A 6 23.31 -40.67 -28.07
C ASP A 6 22.35 -40.58 -26.87
N PRO A 7 22.76 -40.07 -25.70
CA PRO A 7 21.84 -39.94 -24.59
C PRO A 7 20.81 -38.84 -24.92
N ALA A 8 19.55 -39.26 -24.99
CA ALA A 8 18.42 -38.33 -25.12
C ALA A 8 18.57 -37.21 -24.07
N VAL A 9 18.66 -35.99 -24.55
CA VAL A 9 18.55 -34.79 -23.71
C VAL A 9 17.20 -34.85 -23.03
N ALA A 10 17.17 -35.13 -21.74
CA ALA A 10 15.96 -35.06 -20.95
C ALA A 10 15.37 -33.65 -21.11
N SER A 11 14.15 -33.56 -21.58
CA SER A 11 13.39 -32.30 -21.50
C SER A 11 13.36 -31.87 -20.04
N PRO A 12 13.55 -30.59 -19.74
CA PRO A 12 13.45 -30.12 -18.36
C PRO A 12 12.06 -30.54 -17.84
N GLU A 13 12.04 -31.35 -16.79
CA GLU A 13 10.79 -31.70 -16.12
C GLU A 13 10.12 -30.37 -15.73
N GLU A 14 8.90 -30.16 -16.20
CA GLU A 14 8.07 -29.05 -15.73
C GLU A 14 7.98 -29.19 -14.21
N PRO A 15 8.26 -28.12 -13.44
CA PRO A 15 8.19 -28.20 -12.00
C PRO A 15 6.77 -28.63 -11.61
N ALA A 16 6.68 -29.77 -10.94
CA ALA A 16 5.41 -30.32 -10.47
C ALA A 16 4.70 -29.27 -9.61
N GLY A 17 3.60 -28.70 -10.12
CA GLY A 17 2.81 -27.68 -9.44
C GLY A 17 2.85 -26.28 -10.05
N ALA A 18 3.61 -26.01 -11.10
CA ALA A 18 3.48 -24.79 -11.88
C ALA A 18 2.20 -24.85 -12.73
N GLN A 19 1.06 -24.73 -12.08
CA GLN A 19 -0.23 -24.69 -12.77
C GLN A 19 -0.61 -23.23 -12.97
N PHE A 20 -0.55 -22.78 -14.22
CA PHE A 20 -1.05 -21.52 -14.68
C PHE A 20 -2.56 -21.65 -14.91
N GLY A 21 -3.31 -21.47 -13.86
CA GLY A 21 -4.76 -21.50 -13.83
C GLY A 21 -5.23 -20.50 -12.76
N PRO A 22 -6.48 -20.50 -12.32
CA PRO A 22 -6.96 -19.56 -11.30
C PRO A 22 -6.35 -19.87 -9.91
N HIS A 23 -5.06 -20.12 -9.87
CA HIS A 23 -4.30 -20.40 -8.66
C HIS A 23 -3.66 -19.12 -8.13
N ARG A 24 -3.76 -18.93 -6.84
CA ARG A 24 -3.04 -17.88 -6.14
C ARG A 24 -1.68 -18.41 -5.70
N PHE A 25 -0.62 -17.82 -6.24
CA PHE A 25 0.74 -18.02 -5.73
C PHE A 25 0.99 -16.98 -4.65
N TYR A 26 1.04 -17.43 -3.43
CA TYR A 26 1.22 -16.56 -2.26
C TYR A 26 2.48 -16.96 -1.50
N ALA A 27 3.33 -15.99 -1.22
CA ALA A 27 4.61 -16.24 -0.55
C ALA A 27 4.47 -16.62 0.93
N GLY A 28 3.31 -16.36 1.55
CA GLY A 28 3.14 -16.47 2.98
C GLY A 28 3.57 -15.22 3.74
N GLU A 29 3.57 -15.33 5.05
CA GLU A 29 3.91 -14.24 5.96
C GLU A 29 5.41 -13.91 5.87
N GLY A 30 5.74 -12.61 5.86
CA GLY A 30 7.11 -12.14 6.04
C GLY A 30 7.93 -11.89 4.78
N GLY A 31 7.34 -11.88 3.61
CA GLY A 31 8.05 -11.44 2.40
C GLY A 31 7.75 -12.20 1.13
N GLY A 32 8.27 -11.67 0.02
CA GLY A 32 8.07 -12.19 -1.32
C GLY A 32 8.69 -13.58 -1.52
N SER A 33 8.02 -14.41 -2.32
CA SER A 33 8.58 -15.67 -2.79
C SER A 33 9.64 -15.41 -3.87
N GLU A 34 10.79 -16.04 -3.75
CA GLU A 34 11.79 -16.04 -4.81
C GLU A 34 11.47 -17.05 -5.93
N GLN A 35 10.37 -17.76 -5.81
CA GLN A 35 9.99 -18.85 -6.71
C GLN A 35 9.92 -18.44 -8.19
N PHE A 36 9.56 -17.19 -8.49
CA PHE A 36 9.47 -16.66 -9.84
C PHE A 36 10.61 -15.72 -10.23
N ARG A 37 11.65 -15.60 -9.39
CA ARG A 37 12.83 -14.81 -9.77
C ARG A 37 13.45 -15.39 -11.04
N GLU A 38 13.70 -14.51 -12.03
CA GLU A 38 14.23 -14.87 -13.34
C GLU A 38 13.34 -15.82 -14.17
N ALA A 39 12.08 -16.05 -13.78
CA ALA A 39 11.15 -16.87 -14.54
C ALA A 39 10.92 -16.29 -15.94
N ARG A 40 10.73 -17.19 -16.91
CA ARG A 40 10.40 -16.85 -18.30
C ARG A 40 9.05 -17.45 -18.66
N PHE A 41 8.23 -16.65 -19.28
CA PHE A 41 6.92 -17.03 -19.79
C PHE A 41 6.92 -16.80 -21.31
N ASP A 42 7.26 -17.81 -22.07
CA ASP A 42 7.32 -17.74 -23.52
C ASP A 42 6.03 -18.34 -24.12
N VAL A 43 5.39 -17.58 -25.03
CA VAL A 43 4.16 -18.00 -25.72
C VAL A 43 3.01 -18.40 -24.78
N ALA A 44 2.97 -17.80 -23.59
CA ALA A 44 1.97 -18.09 -22.57
C ALA A 44 0.70 -17.25 -22.75
N ASP A 45 -0.46 -17.82 -22.47
CA ASP A 45 -1.73 -17.11 -22.33
C ASP A 45 -1.88 -16.67 -20.86
N MET A 46 -1.63 -15.39 -20.61
CA MET A 46 -1.72 -14.77 -19.28
C MET A 46 -2.94 -13.85 -19.14
N ARG A 47 -3.98 -14.03 -19.93
CA ARG A 47 -5.21 -13.24 -19.82
C ARG A 47 -5.83 -13.38 -18.43
N GLY A 48 -6.10 -12.23 -17.79
CA GLY A 48 -6.66 -12.18 -16.44
C GLY A 48 -5.65 -12.42 -15.30
N ALA A 49 -4.35 -12.58 -15.60
CA ALA A 49 -3.33 -12.68 -14.57
C ALA A 49 -3.27 -11.39 -13.74
N ARG A 50 -3.04 -11.53 -12.43
CA ARG A 50 -2.93 -10.43 -11.47
C ARG A 50 -1.66 -10.56 -10.66
N PHE A 51 -0.98 -9.44 -10.44
CA PHE A 51 0.20 -9.29 -9.62
C PHE A 51 -0.14 -8.27 -8.53
N THR A 52 -0.23 -8.72 -7.29
CA THR A 52 -0.58 -7.87 -6.14
C THR A 52 0.56 -7.96 -5.13
N ASP A 53 1.03 -6.82 -4.62
CA ASP A 53 2.14 -6.69 -3.67
C ASP A 53 3.43 -7.41 -4.15
N CYS A 54 3.68 -7.39 -5.46
CA CYS A 54 4.84 -8.02 -6.07
C CYS A 54 5.96 -7.03 -6.32
N ASP A 55 7.20 -7.44 -6.06
CA ASP A 55 8.37 -6.75 -6.60
C ASP A 55 8.60 -7.20 -8.04
N LEU A 56 8.30 -6.31 -8.99
CA LEU A 56 8.47 -6.52 -10.42
C LEU A 56 9.71 -5.78 -10.97
N THR A 57 10.67 -5.45 -10.11
CA THR A 57 11.92 -4.79 -10.52
C THR A 57 12.64 -5.58 -11.60
N GLY A 58 12.93 -4.94 -12.72
CA GLY A 58 13.64 -5.54 -13.85
C GLY A 58 12.79 -6.46 -14.74
N VAL A 59 11.49 -6.57 -14.51
CA VAL A 59 10.58 -7.34 -15.38
C VAL A 59 10.58 -6.74 -16.78
N THR A 60 10.64 -7.61 -17.79
CA THR A 60 10.58 -7.22 -19.20
C THR A 60 9.43 -7.98 -19.89
N ILE A 61 8.55 -7.23 -20.57
CA ILE A 61 7.48 -7.78 -21.41
C ILE A 61 7.77 -7.38 -22.83
N ARG A 62 7.94 -8.35 -23.75
CA ARG A 62 8.29 -8.14 -25.16
C ARG A 62 7.34 -8.89 -26.08
N ASP A 63 7.10 -8.33 -27.26
CA ASP A 63 6.32 -8.96 -28.34
C ASP A 63 4.99 -9.54 -27.87
N SER A 64 4.35 -8.84 -26.92
CA SER A 64 3.12 -9.27 -26.22
C SER A 64 1.94 -8.39 -26.59
N CYS A 65 0.74 -8.99 -26.58
CA CYS A 65 -0.51 -8.24 -26.76
C CYS A 65 -0.96 -7.66 -25.40
N LEU A 66 -0.84 -6.36 -25.23
CA LEU A 66 -1.16 -5.62 -24.01
C LEU A 66 -2.46 -4.84 -24.17
N VAL A 67 -3.60 -5.53 -24.07
CA VAL A 67 -4.93 -4.94 -24.19
C VAL A 67 -5.64 -4.99 -22.82
N ASN A 68 -6.19 -3.87 -22.38
CA ASN A 68 -6.83 -3.73 -21.08
C ASN A 68 -5.90 -4.10 -19.90
N VAL A 69 -4.61 -3.77 -20.02
CA VAL A 69 -3.64 -3.92 -18.93
C VAL A 69 -3.70 -2.68 -18.05
N SER A 70 -3.78 -2.90 -16.74
CA SER A 70 -3.72 -1.85 -15.71
C SER A 70 -2.49 -2.09 -14.84
N ILE A 71 -1.72 -1.04 -14.58
CA ILE A 71 -0.54 -1.07 -13.71
C ILE A 71 -0.68 0.06 -12.70
N SER A 72 -0.59 -0.27 -11.41
CA SER A 72 -0.58 0.68 -10.31
C SER A 72 0.52 0.32 -9.31
N GLY A 73 1.06 1.31 -8.60
CA GLY A 73 2.12 1.15 -7.63
C GLY A 73 3.23 2.18 -7.78
N TYR A 74 4.36 1.93 -7.16
CA TYR A 74 5.55 2.76 -7.31
C TYR A 74 6.22 2.48 -8.66
N LEU A 75 6.40 3.52 -9.46
CA LEU A 75 7.02 3.44 -10.79
C LEU A 75 8.35 4.21 -10.81
N SER A 76 9.40 3.56 -11.28
CA SER A 76 10.70 4.19 -11.54
C SER A 76 11.30 3.57 -12.80
N ASN A 77 11.84 4.42 -13.70
CA ASN A 77 12.40 4.00 -15.00
C ASN A 77 11.42 3.10 -15.79
N PHE A 78 10.13 3.44 -15.76
CA PHE A 78 9.09 2.64 -16.40
C PHE A 78 9.00 2.99 -17.89
N THR A 79 9.26 1.99 -18.75
CA THR A 79 9.28 2.22 -20.19
C THR A 79 8.17 1.47 -20.91
N VAL A 80 7.53 2.12 -21.89
CA VAL A 80 6.57 1.52 -22.81
C VAL A 80 7.08 1.71 -24.23
N ASN A 81 7.31 0.62 -24.96
CA ASN A 81 7.88 0.64 -26.31
C ASN A 81 9.17 1.47 -26.42
N GLY A 82 10.02 1.40 -25.39
CA GLY A 82 11.30 2.15 -25.33
C GLY A 82 11.18 3.62 -24.93
N VAL A 83 9.98 4.10 -24.61
CA VAL A 83 9.76 5.47 -24.13
C VAL A 83 9.61 5.42 -22.61
N ASP A 84 10.43 6.15 -21.86
CA ASP A 84 10.22 6.34 -20.43
C ASP A 84 8.96 7.20 -20.21
N VAL A 85 8.00 6.66 -19.49
CA VAL A 85 6.73 7.33 -19.19
C VAL A 85 6.58 7.69 -17.71
N THR A 86 7.62 7.49 -16.91
CA THR A 86 7.60 7.71 -15.45
C THR A 86 7.17 9.14 -15.12
N ASP A 87 7.87 10.13 -15.70
CA ASP A 87 7.57 11.55 -15.45
C ASP A 87 6.21 11.97 -15.99
N PHE A 88 5.78 11.42 -17.13
CA PHE A 88 4.44 11.70 -17.68
C PHE A 88 3.34 11.22 -16.74
N VAL A 89 3.46 9.98 -16.24
CA VAL A 89 2.48 9.42 -15.28
C VAL A 89 2.49 10.22 -13.99
N SER A 90 3.67 10.57 -13.46
CA SER A 90 3.80 11.37 -12.24
C SER A 90 3.14 12.75 -12.40
N ALA A 91 3.42 13.46 -13.50
CA ALA A 91 2.85 14.78 -13.78
C ALA A 91 1.31 14.73 -13.94
N GLU A 92 0.78 13.68 -14.56
CA GLU A 92 -0.68 13.53 -14.70
C GLU A 92 -1.35 13.18 -13.36
N LEU A 93 -0.69 12.39 -12.51
CA LEU A 93 -1.15 12.15 -11.14
C LEU A 93 -1.15 13.43 -10.31
N ASP A 94 -0.11 14.24 -10.40
CA ASP A 94 0.00 15.53 -9.71
C ASP A 94 -1.09 16.53 -10.18
N ARG A 95 -1.42 16.51 -11.47
CA ARG A 95 -2.51 17.33 -12.02
C ARG A 95 -3.88 16.90 -11.48
N ARG A 96 -4.11 15.61 -11.26
CA ARG A 96 -5.36 15.06 -10.71
C ARG A 96 -5.44 15.18 -9.20
N HIS A 97 -4.28 15.13 -8.54
CA HIS A 97 -4.11 15.05 -7.09
C HIS A 97 -3.11 16.12 -6.63
N PRO A 98 -3.51 17.42 -6.62
CA PRO A 98 -2.61 18.53 -6.28
C PRO A 98 -2.09 18.46 -4.83
N GLU A 99 -2.76 17.72 -3.94
CA GLU A 99 -2.29 17.44 -2.58
C GLU A 99 -0.93 16.72 -2.56
N ARG A 100 -0.62 15.91 -3.56
CA ARG A 100 0.68 15.26 -3.73
C ARG A 100 1.80 16.30 -3.93
N VAL A 101 1.54 17.32 -4.72
CA VAL A 101 2.47 18.43 -4.96
C VAL A 101 2.64 19.23 -3.68
N GLN A 102 1.55 19.58 -3.01
CA GLN A 102 1.58 20.32 -1.75
C GLN A 102 2.45 19.60 -0.71
N PHE A 103 2.28 18.30 -0.55
CA PHE A 103 3.09 17.49 0.37
C PHE A 103 4.57 17.45 -0.04
N ARG A 104 4.84 17.14 -1.32
CA ARG A 104 6.20 17.00 -1.83
C ARG A 104 7.00 18.30 -1.79
N GLU A 105 6.37 19.44 -1.99
CA GLU A 105 7.01 20.75 -2.04
C GLU A 105 7.07 21.47 -0.69
N GLY A 106 6.29 21.03 0.28
CA GLY A 106 6.29 21.58 1.64
C GLY A 106 7.67 21.47 2.31
N ARG A 107 8.13 22.56 2.95
CA ARG A 107 9.47 22.61 3.56
C ARG A 107 9.46 23.13 4.99
N THR A 108 8.38 23.73 5.42
CA THR A 108 8.24 24.36 6.72
C THR A 108 7.22 23.61 7.59
N LEU A 109 7.22 23.89 8.89
CA LEU A 109 6.18 23.36 9.79
C LEU A 109 4.79 23.90 9.42
N ASP A 110 4.71 25.13 8.92
CA ASP A 110 3.45 25.71 8.44
C ASP A 110 2.95 24.99 7.18
N ASP A 111 3.83 24.60 6.26
CA ASP A 111 3.46 23.79 5.09
C ASP A 111 2.95 22.39 5.51
N LEU A 112 3.58 21.79 6.51
CA LEU A 112 3.16 20.51 7.08
C LEU A 112 1.75 20.61 7.69
N LEU A 113 1.52 21.66 8.48
CA LEU A 113 0.20 21.92 9.05
C LEU A 113 -0.85 22.17 7.97
N ALA A 114 -0.52 22.97 6.95
CA ALA A 114 -1.41 23.22 5.81
C ALA A 114 -1.73 21.95 5.03
N THR A 115 -0.74 21.08 4.81
CA THR A 115 -0.93 19.78 4.16
C THR A 115 -1.83 18.88 5.00
N TRP A 116 -1.64 18.84 6.32
CA TRP A 116 -2.51 18.07 7.19
C TRP A 116 -3.98 18.55 7.13
N HIS A 117 -4.22 19.85 7.14
CA HIS A 117 -5.57 20.40 6.96
C HIS A 117 -6.20 20.03 5.63
N THR A 118 -5.38 19.99 4.55
CA THR A 118 -5.85 19.50 3.24
C THR A 118 -6.27 18.04 3.33
N ILE A 119 -5.44 17.16 3.91
CA ILE A 119 -5.73 15.74 4.12
C ILE A 119 -7.04 15.55 4.89
N GLU A 120 -7.23 16.28 5.99
CA GLU A 120 -8.47 16.23 6.78
C GLU A 120 -9.70 16.59 5.94
N GLY A 121 -9.60 17.65 5.13
CA GLY A 121 -10.69 18.07 4.24
C GLY A 121 -11.01 17.04 3.16
N LEU A 122 -10.01 16.43 2.56
CA LEU A 122 -10.16 15.38 1.55
C LEU A 122 -10.85 14.13 2.12
N TRP A 123 -10.40 13.65 3.28
CA TRP A 123 -11.03 12.49 3.92
C TRP A 123 -12.44 12.79 4.42
N ALA A 124 -12.72 14.01 4.91
CA ALA A 124 -14.09 14.38 5.27
C ALA A 124 -15.04 14.27 4.07
N GLN A 125 -14.62 14.74 2.88
CA GLN A 125 -15.38 14.61 1.65
C GLN A 125 -15.54 13.15 1.21
N ALA A 126 -14.48 12.33 1.28
CA ALA A 126 -14.54 10.91 0.94
C ALA A 126 -15.51 10.15 1.87
N ILE A 127 -15.46 10.41 3.17
CA ILE A 127 -16.37 9.81 4.15
C ILE A 127 -17.82 10.24 3.92
N GLU A 128 -18.06 11.52 3.59
CA GLU A 128 -19.41 12.00 3.24
C GLU A 128 -19.94 11.29 1.98
N ARG A 129 -19.10 11.09 0.95
CA ARG A 129 -19.48 10.33 -0.25
C ARG A 129 -19.80 8.88 0.10
N ALA A 130 -18.92 8.22 0.85
CA ALA A 130 -19.10 6.84 1.30
C ALA A 130 -20.40 6.66 2.10
N GLY A 131 -20.77 7.62 2.94
CA GLY A 131 -22.01 7.59 3.71
C GLY A 131 -23.29 7.64 2.89
N ARG A 132 -23.22 7.90 1.58
CA ARG A 132 -24.37 7.84 0.65
C ARG A 132 -24.57 6.44 0.06
N LEU A 133 -23.59 5.57 0.21
CA LEU A 133 -23.62 4.19 -0.27
C LEU A 133 -24.25 3.25 0.78
N PRO A 134 -24.82 2.11 0.35
CA PRO A 134 -25.21 1.06 1.28
C PRO A 134 -23.98 0.58 2.10
N ALA A 135 -24.17 0.32 3.41
CA ALA A 135 -23.07 -0.11 4.28
C ALA A 135 -22.30 -1.32 3.72
N ALA A 136 -22.98 -2.30 3.13
CA ALA A 136 -22.35 -3.46 2.51
C ALA A 136 -21.40 -3.12 1.34
N ALA A 137 -21.60 -1.98 0.66
CA ALA A 137 -20.71 -1.55 -0.42
C ALA A 137 -19.36 -1.07 0.13
N LEU A 138 -19.30 -0.60 1.38
CA LEU A 138 -18.07 -0.09 2.00
C LEU A 138 -17.11 -1.22 2.40
N ASP A 139 -17.62 -2.44 2.51
CA ASP A 139 -16.82 -3.66 2.74
C ASP A 139 -16.51 -4.41 1.43
N GLN A 140 -17.06 -3.93 0.30
CA GLN A 140 -16.80 -4.53 -1.00
C GLN A 140 -15.40 -4.16 -1.50
N GLN A 141 -14.61 -5.18 -1.81
CA GLN A 141 -13.32 -5.01 -2.48
C GLN A 141 -13.52 -4.67 -3.96
N VAL A 142 -12.78 -3.70 -4.44
CA VAL A 142 -12.74 -3.32 -5.86
C VAL A 142 -11.44 -3.84 -6.45
N ASN A 143 -11.51 -4.61 -7.53
CA ASN A 143 -10.35 -5.21 -8.20
C ASN A 143 -9.45 -6.05 -7.27
N ASP A 144 -10.01 -6.70 -6.25
CA ASP A 144 -9.30 -7.44 -5.19
C ASP A 144 -8.34 -6.59 -4.34
N GLU A 145 -8.46 -5.27 -4.41
CA GLU A 145 -7.77 -4.35 -3.51
C GLU A 145 -8.60 -4.16 -2.22
N TRP A 146 -8.05 -3.46 -1.23
CA TRP A 146 -8.76 -3.21 0.02
C TRP A 146 -10.08 -2.46 -0.21
N SER A 147 -11.11 -2.85 0.52
CA SER A 147 -12.35 -2.09 0.58
C SER A 147 -12.14 -0.71 1.22
N PHE A 148 -13.12 0.18 1.08
CA PHE A 148 -13.06 1.50 1.71
C PHE A 148 -12.89 1.38 3.24
N ALA A 149 -13.63 0.49 3.89
CA ALA A 149 -13.51 0.26 5.33
C ALA A 149 -12.13 -0.33 5.72
N GLN A 150 -11.58 -1.24 4.92
CA GLN A 150 -10.24 -1.79 5.13
C GLN A 150 -9.16 -0.72 4.98
N THR A 151 -9.29 0.18 4.00
CA THR A 151 -8.39 1.31 3.83
C THR A 151 -8.38 2.23 5.06
N LEU A 152 -9.55 2.56 5.62
CA LEU A 152 -9.61 3.35 6.85
C LEU A 152 -8.94 2.64 8.04
N ARG A 153 -9.12 1.32 8.16
CA ARG A 153 -8.47 0.50 9.20
C ARG A 153 -6.95 0.46 9.03
N HIS A 154 -6.48 0.41 7.77
CA HIS A 154 -5.05 0.49 7.50
C HIS A 154 -4.46 1.83 7.98
N LEU A 155 -5.10 2.94 7.69
CA LEU A 155 -4.66 4.27 8.16
C LEU A 155 -4.72 4.44 9.68
N VAL A 156 -5.57 3.67 10.39
CA VAL A 156 -5.51 3.56 11.85
C VAL A 156 -4.18 2.90 12.26
N PHE A 157 -3.81 1.78 11.66
CA PHE A 157 -2.54 1.10 11.93
C PHE A 157 -1.32 1.99 11.61
N ILE A 158 -1.32 2.67 10.49
CA ILE A 158 -0.23 3.58 10.08
C ILE A 158 -0.03 4.70 11.11
N THR A 159 -1.13 5.31 11.59
CA THR A 159 -1.04 6.34 12.62
C THR A 159 -0.54 5.78 13.95
N ASP A 160 -1.00 4.59 14.35
CA ASP A 160 -0.52 3.94 15.56
C ASP A 160 0.96 3.61 15.50
N ALA A 161 1.43 3.09 14.38
CA ALA A 161 2.82 2.72 14.16
C ALA A 161 3.75 3.94 14.14
N TRP A 162 3.47 4.88 13.25
CA TRP A 162 4.41 5.98 12.95
C TRP A 162 4.23 7.20 13.86
N ALA A 163 2.99 7.57 14.18
CA ALA A 163 2.74 8.72 15.03
C ALA A 163 2.73 8.35 16.52
N SER A 164 1.89 7.39 16.90
CA SER A 164 1.72 7.07 18.32
C SER A 164 2.92 6.34 18.91
N ARG A 165 3.39 5.28 18.24
CA ARG A 165 4.51 4.49 18.76
C ARG A 165 5.85 5.21 18.57
N THR A 166 6.12 5.70 17.37
CA THR A 166 7.45 6.23 17.04
C THR A 166 7.62 7.67 17.48
N VAL A 167 6.69 8.57 17.15
CA VAL A 167 6.81 10.00 17.50
C VAL A 167 6.50 10.26 18.98
N LEU A 168 5.41 9.69 19.50
CA LEU A 168 4.99 9.87 20.90
C LEU A 168 5.64 8.85 21.86
N ASP A 169 6.44 7.93 21.37
CA ASP A 169 7.18 6.89 22.13
C ASP A 169 6.28 5.99 23.00
N LEU A 170 5.04 5.75 22.56
CA LEU A 170 4.13 4.86 23.26
C LEU A 170 4.50 3.39 23.01
N GLU A 171 4.41 2.55 24.03
CA GLU A 171 4.86 1.16 23.93
C GLU A 171 3.93 0.30 23.09
N MET A 172 2.62 0.37 23.32
CA MET A 172 1.59 -0.45 22.67
C MET A 172 0.36 0.38 22.31
N PRO A 173 0.46 1.29 21.32
CA PRO A 173 -0.63 2.20 20.99
C PRO A 173 -1.66 1.60 20.03
N TYR A 174 -1.47 0.35 19.57
CA TYR A 174 -2.24 -0.22 18.46
C TYR A 174 -3.70 -0.46 18.81
N HIS A 175 -4.56 0.04 17.94
CA HIS A 175 -5.99 -0.21 18.04
C HIS A 175 -6.32 -1.62 17.53
N PRO A 176 -7.20 -2.39 18.21
CA PRO A 176 -7.54 -3.74 17.77
C PRO A 176 -8.11 -3.83 16.36
N LEU A 177 -8.73 -2.75 15.86
CA LEU A 177 -9.27 -2.66 14.50
C LEU A 177 -8.24 -2.25 13.46
N GLY A 178 -6.99 -1.96 13.83
CA GLY A 178 -5.93 -1.65 12.89
C GLY A 178 -5.74 -2.76 11.86
N LEU A 179 -5.37 -2.42 10.63
CA LEU A 179 -5.10 -3.39 9.57
C LEU A 179 -3.71 -3.13 9.01
N PRO A 180 -2.70 -3.94 9.36
CA PRO A 180 -1.38 -3.82 8.77
C PRO A 180 -1.39 -4.24 7.29
N GLN A 181 -0.27 -3.99 6.60
CA GLN A 181 -0.06 -4.40 5.22
C GLN A 181 -0.20 -5.93 5.08
N SER A 182 -0.55 -6.39 3.87
CA SER A 182 -0.81 -7.81 3.58
C SER A 182 0.41 -8.71 3.81
N TRP A 183 1.63 -8.17 3.70
CA TRP A 183 2.89 -8.88 3.96
C TRP A 183 3.28 -8.94 5.44
N TYR A 184 2.58 -8.17 6.33
CA TYR A 184 2.94 -8.12 7.73
C TYR A 184 2.57 -9.43 8.43
N PRO A 185 3.48 -10.05 9.21
CA PRO A 185 3.22 -11.35 9.82
C PRO A 185 2.02 -11.33 10.76
N ALA A 186 1.09 -12.27 10.59
CA ALA A 186 -0.13 -12.33 11.39
C ALA A 186 0.17 -12.51 12.88
N MET A 187 1.21 -13.29 13.23
CA MET A 187 1.62 -13.49 14.63
C MET A 187 2.10 -12.18 15.26
N ASP A 188 2.81 -11.36 14.53
CA ASP A 188 3.29 -10.07 15.01
C ASP A 188 2.12 -9.08 15.18
N ALA A 189 1.17 -9.07 14.23
CA ALA A 189 -0.04 -8.27 14.35
C ALA A 189 -0.85 -8.64 15.61
N VAL A 190 -1.04 -9.93 15.86
CA VAL A 190 -1.73 -10.41 17.08
C VAL A 190 -0.96 -10.04 18.35
N ALA A 191 0.39 -10.10 18.33
CA ALA A 191 1.22 -9.68 19.45
C ALA A 191 1.10 -8.17 19.75
N LEU A 192 0.74 -7.36 18.74
CA LEU A 192 0.41 -5.94 18.90
C LEU A 192 -1.01 -5.69 19.41
N GLY A 193 -1.82 -6.74 19.64
CA GLY A 193 -3.20 -6.64 20.07
C GLY A 193 -4.19 -6.35 18.94
N ILE A 194 -3.77 -6.49 17.68
CA ILE A 194 -4.61 -6.31 16.51
C ILE A 194 -5.46 -7.59 16.29
N ASP A 195 -6.76 -7.42 16.09
CA ASP A 195 -7.66 -8.52 15.72
C ASP A 195 -7.82 -8.57 14.19
N LEU A 196 -7.04 -9.44 13.54
CA LEU A 196 -7.11 -9.65 12.10
C LEU A 196 -8.44 -10.26 11.62
N THR A 197 -9.22 -10.84 12.55
CA THR A 197 -10.53 -11.44 12.26
C THR A 197 -11.69 -10.49 12.50
N ALA A 198 -11.42 -9.29 13.04
CA ALA A 198 -12.44 -8.32 13.36
C ALA A 198 -13.24 -7.90 12.12
N GLN A 199 -14.55 -7.91 12.28
CA GLN A 199 -15.51 -7.38 11.31
C GLN A 199 -16.27 -6.22 11.96
N PRO A 200 -15.62 -5.07 12.16
CA PRO A 200 -16.24 -3.94 12.83
C PRO A 200 -17.37 -3.36 11.97
N SER A 201 -18.32 -2.71 12.65
CA SER A 201 -19.24 -1.83 11.92
C SER A 201 -18.49 -0.66 11.27
N TYR A 202 -19.09 -0.06 10.25
CA TYR A 202 -18.53 1.14 9.64
C TYR A 202 -18.38 2.28 10.67
N ASP A 203 -19.36 2.43 11.59
CA ASP A 203 -19.30 3.43 12.66
C ASP A 203 -18.14 3.20 13.62
N ASP A 204 -17.84 1.95 14.00
CA ASP A 204 -16.68 1.61 14.83
C ASP A 204 -15.36 1.96 14.10
N THR A 205 -15.31 1.68 12.81
CA THR A 205 -14.16 2.02 11.95
C THR A 205 -13.98 3.54 11.88
N LEU A 206 -15.05 4.30 11.69
CA LEU A 206 -15.01 5.76 11.67
C LEU A 206 -14.60 6.35 13.01
N ALA A 207 -15.07 5.78 14.13
CA ALA A 207 -14.69 6.23 15.46
C ALA A 207 -13.19 6.03 15.72
N ALA A 208 -12.64 4.85 15.40
CA ALA A 208 -11.22 4.58 15.51
C ALA A 208 -10.41 5.53 14.61
N ARG A 209 -10.87 5.75 13.37
CA ARG A 209 -10.23 6.65 12.42
C ARG A 209 -10.22 8.11 12.91
N ALA A 210 -11.36 8.61 13.41
CA ALA A 210 -11.47 9.96 13.93
C ALA A 210 -10.53 10.23 15.10
N ASP A 211 -10.37 9.25 16.00
CA ASP A 211 -9.42 9.34 17.11
C ASP A 211 -7.97 9.47 16.59
N ARG A 212 -7.57 8.70 15.57
CA ARG A 212 -6.21 8.74 15.00
C ARG A 212 -5.96 10.04 14.21
N MET A 213 -6.95 10.55 13.51
CA MET A 213 -6.88 11.88 12.91
C MET A 213 -6.64 12.97 13.98
N ALA A 214 -7.31 12.86 15.13
CA ALA A 214 -7.09 13.79 16.25
C ALA A 214 -5.69 13.66 16.87
N VAL A 215 -5.10 12.45 16.92
CA VAL A 215 -3.70 12.24 17.33
C VAL A 215 -2.76 13.02 16.41
N MET A 216 -2.88 12.80 15.10
CA MET A 216 -2.05 13.50 14.12
C MET A 216 -2.21 15.01 14.20
N ARG A 217 -3.45 15.51 14.29
CA ARG A 217 -3.70 16.94 14.45
C ARG A 217 -2.98 17.52 15.66
N ARG A 218 -3.05 16.85 16.83
CA ARG A 218 -2.33 17.31 18.04
C ARG A 218 -0.82 17.34 17.83
N ILE A 219 -0.26 16.34 17.19
CA ILE A 219 1.18 16.30 16.90
C ILE A 219 1.55 17.47 16.00
N VAL A 220 0.92 17.59 14.83
CA VAL A 220 1.30 18.59 13.82
C VAL A 220 1.10 20.02 14.33
N THR A 221 0.01 20.30 15.07
CA THR A 221 -0.22 21.63 15.66
C THR A 221 0.71 21.96 16.82
N GLY A 222 1.24 20.95 17.50
CA GLY A 222 2.17 21.10 18.63
C GLY A 222 3.65 21.12 18.25
N LEU A 223 3.98 20.87 16.97
CA LEU A 223 5.38 20.82 16.53
C LEU A 223 6.09 22.16 16.66
N THR A 224 7.30 22.10 17.20
CA THR A 224 8.24 23.22 17.22
C THR A 224 9.47 22.90 16.36
N GLY A 225 10.27 23.94 16.04
CA GLY A 225 11.52 23.72 15.31
C GLY A 225 12.51 22.80 16.03
N ALA A 226 12.44 22.73 17.37
CA ALA A 226 13.26 21.80 18.17
C ALA A 226 12.78 20.34 18.02
N ASP A 227 11.46 20.13 17.86
CA ASP A 227 10.89 18.79 17.71
C ASP A 227 11.15 18.21 16.33
N ALA A 228 11.20 19.04 15.30
CA ALA A 228 11.32 18.62 13.90
C ALA A 228 12.53 17.71 13.64
N GLY A 229 13.68 18.07 14.23
CA GLY A 229 14.93 17.30 14.11
C GLY A 229 15.14 16.26 15.21
N ARG A 230 14.22 16.11 16.15
CA ARG A 230 14.32 15.12 17.23
C ARG A 230 14.28 13.70 16.65
N LEU A 231 15.25 12.88 17.06
CA LEU A 231 15.29 11.48 16.65
C LEU A 231 14.28 10.64 17.43
N CYS A 232 13.62 9.77 16.72
CA CYS A 232 12.75 8.73 17.26
C CYS A 232 13.57 7.45 17.43
N HIS A 233 13.43 6.80 18.59
CA HIS A 233 14.23 5.64 18.96
C HIS A 233 13.43 4.32 18.92
N ARG A 234 12.13 4.40 18.80
CA ARG A 234 11.25 3.25 18.76
C ARG A 234 10.85 2.94 17.32
N SER A 235 11.08 1.71 16.87
CA SER A 235 10.61 1.28 15.54
C SER A 235 9.08 1.31 15.45
N PRO A 236 8.51 1.51 14.24
CA PRO A 236 7.05 1.58 14.08
C PRO A 236 6.32 0.31 14.49
N ALA A 237 6.90 -0.86 14.23
CA ALA A 237 6.40 -2.16 14.64
C ALA A 237 7.53 -3.20 14.54
N PRO A 238 7.38 -4.39 15.14
CA PRO A 238 8.29 -5.52 14.89
C PRO A 238 8.41 -5.79 13.38
N GLY A 239 9.62 -6.14 12.93
CA GLY A 239 9.90 -6.39 11.50
C GLY A 239 10.19 -5.17 10.65
N TYR A 240 9.89 -3.96 11.11
CA TYR A 240 10.38 -2.74 10.45
C TYR A 240 11.86 -2.51 10.77
N ALA A 241 12.59 -1.93 9.80
CA ALA A 241 14.00 -1.62 9.99
C ALA A 241 14.21 -0.72 11.21
N ASP A 242 15.20 -1.09 12.03
CA ASP A 242 15.62 -0.31 13.20
C ASP A 242 16.57 0.80 12.74
N GLU A 243 16.00 1.84 12.17
CA GLU A 243 16.71 3.00 11.65
C GLU A 243 16.33 4.25 12.44
N ALA A 244 17.33 5.10 12.68
CA ALA A 244 17.07 6.41 13.26
C ALA A 244 16.31 7.29 12.26
N ARG A 245 15.13 7.78 12.67
CA ARG A 245 14.27 8.67 11.88
C ARG A 245 13.95 9.91 12.69
N THR A 246 13.83 11.04 12.03
CA THR A 246 13.36 12.25 12.71
C THR A 246 11.83 12.20 12.88
N VAL A 247 11.32 13.04 13.78
CA VAL A 247 9.88 13.24 13.93
C VAL A 247 9.23 13.62 12.60
N ILE A 248 9.88 14.48 11.82
CA ILE A 248 9.38 14.90 10.51
C ILE A 248 9.31 13.73 9.53
N ASP A 249 10.33 12.87 9.49
CA ASP A 249 10.32 11.67 8.62
C ASP A 249 9.14 10.75 8.96
N CYS A 250 8.88 10.53 10.24
CA CYS A 250 7.76 9.68 10.69
C CYS A 250 6.39 10.30 10.37
N ILE A 251 6.24 11.61 10.53
CA ILE A 251 5.01 12.34 10.16
C ILE A 251 4.82 12.32 8.63
N ALA A 252 5.90 12.48 7.87
CA ALA A 252 5.86 12.42 6.42
C ALA A 252 5.33 11.07 5.92
N VAL A 253 5.75 9.95 6.53
CA VAL A 253 5.20 8.63 6.18
C VAL A 253 3.69 8.60 6.39
N VAL A 254 3.18 9.08 7.53
CA VAL A 254 1.72 9.10 7.75
C VAL A 254 1.00 9.94 6.70
N MET A 255 1.53 11.11 6.36
CA MET A 255 0.90 11.99 5.36
C MET A 255 0.94 11.40 3.95
N GLU A 256 2.04 10.75 3.58
CA GLU A 256 2.16 10.06 2.29
C GLU A 256 1.15 8.92 2.17
N GLU A 257 1.04 8.09 3.19
CA GLU A 257 0.04 7.01 3.26
C GLU A 257 -1.40 7.56 3.15
N GLU A 258 -1.68 8.65 3.86
CA GLU A 258 -2.98 9.33 3.78
C GLU A 258 -3.33 9.78 2.36
N ILE A 259 -2.39 10.41 1.66
CA ILE A 259 -2.58 10.94 0.31
C ILE A 259 -2.72 9.81 -0.71
N GLU A 260 -1.86 8.81 -0.65
CA GLU A 260 -1.89 7.70 -1.62
C GLU A 260 -3.14 6.83 -1.43
N HIS A 261 -3.50 6.52 -0.18
CA HIS A 261 -4.72 5.76 0.10
C HIS A 261 -6.00 6.55 -0.20
N TYR A 262 -5.99 7.87 -0.01
CA TYR A 262 -7.10 8.72 -0.47
C TYR A 262 -7.33 8.59 -1.99
N ARG A 263 -6.28 8.60 -2.77
CA ARG A 263 -6.34 8.46 -4.23
C ARG A 263 -7.02 7.14 -4.65
N TYR A 264 -6.65 6.05 -4.00
CA TYR A 264 -7.29 4.74 -4.24
C TYR A 264 -8.74 4.73 -3.76
N ALA A 265 -9.00 5.25 -2.57
CA ALA A 265 -10.34 5.30 -2.00
C ALA A 265 -11.34 6.07 -2.89
N VAL A 266 -10.97 7.24 -3.42
CA VAL A 266 -11.88 8.02 -4.29
C VAL A 266 -12.09 7.39 -5.66
N ARG A 267 -11.08 6.66 -6.20
CA ARG A 267 -11.23 5.84 -7.40
C ARG A 267 -12.29 4.77 -7.20
N ASP A 268 -12.19 4.03 -6.10
CA ASP A 268 -13.04 2.88 -5.82
C ASP A 268 -14.47 3.32 -5.46
N LEU A 269 -14.61 4.40 -4.70
CA LEU A 269 -15.92 5.01 -4.47
C LEU A 269 -16.62 5.39 -5.78
N ALA A 270 -15.90 5.93 -6.76
CA ALA A 270 -16.49 6.27 -8.05
C ALA A 270 -17.01 5.04 -8.82
N LEU A 271 -16.35 3.90 -8.69
CA LEU A 271 -16.81 2.63 -9.26
C LEU A 271 -18.04 2.09 -8.53
N LEU A 272 -18.05 2.13 -7.20
CA LEU A 272 -19.17 1.69 -6.37
C LEU A 272 -20.42 2.57 -6.56
N GLU A 273 -20.25 3.89 -6.78
CA GLU A 273 -21.35 4.82 -7.09
C GLU A 273 -21.99 4.57 -8.45
N SER A 274 -21.25 3.88 -9.36
CA SER A 274 -21.70 3.61 -10.73
C SER A 274 -22.31 2.22 -10.89
N SER A 275 -22.28 1.39 -9.84
CA SER A 275 -22.75 0.00 -9.82
C SER A 275 -24.19 -0.09 -9.32
#